data_f91bb3e08bd3bcf7ed56b8000769fda2
#
_entry.id   f91bb3e08bd3bcf7ed56b8000769fda2
#
_cell.length_a   1.000
_cell.length_b   1.000
_cell.length_c   1.000
_cell.angle_alpha   90.00
_cell.angle_beta   90.00
_cell.angle_gamma   90.00
#
_symmetry.space_group_name_H-M   'P 1'
#
loop_
_entity.id
_entity.type
_entity.pdbx_description
1 polymer ?
#
loop_
_entity_poly.entity_id
_entity_poly.type
_entity_poly.pdbx_seq_one_letter_code
_entity_poly.pdbx_strand_id
1 'polypeptide(L)'
;LPLPLFLIQFVLSMQHIKEQLNIIIFGTDTKAGKRFDVVLLWLIILSVFIVIIESVPEIGGKYAVLFNAIEWVLTILFSIEYLLRIWVTTKTKEYVFSFWGIIDFLSVVPTYLSLLLVGVHYLVIVRSLRLLRVFRILKLTQFSSEAAVLATALKQSRHKISVFLLFVVLAVFVMGTMMYVVEGETNGFKSIPESIYWSIVTITTVGYGDIVPKTFMGKFISSVMMIIGYAIIAIPTGIVSMEMSKAGKESNHKKCVGCTEILTENAQYCSQCGEKVMV
;
A
#
# COMPACT_ATOMS: atom_id res chain seq x y z
N LEU A 1 -40.02 24.98 22.51
CA LEU A 1 -39.14 26.06 23.00
C LEU A 1 -38.16 26.38 21.90
N PRO A 2 -38.07 27.61 21.36
CA PRO A 2 -37.06 27.96 20.37
C PRO A 2 -35.68 27.89 21.01
N LEU A 3 -34.77 27.18 20.36
CA LEU A 3 -33.35 27.14 20.75
C LEU A 3 -32.82 28.57 20.81
N PRO A 4 -32.06 28.95 21.85
CA PRO A 4 -31.53 30.32 21.95
C PRO A 4 -30.64 30.59 20.73
N LEU A 5 -30.80 31.76 20.12
CA LEU A 5 -30.07 32.23 18.93
C LEU A 5 -28.55 31.95 19.00
N PHE A 6 -27.97 32.02 20.19
CA PHE A 6 -26.57 31.72 20.47
C PHE A 6 -26.20 30.27 20.16
N LEU A 7 -27.06 29.29 20.47
CA LEU A 7 -26.83 27.88 20.16
C LEU A 7 -26.89 27.60 18.65
N ILE A 8 -27.82 28.26 17.94
CA ILE A 8 -27.92 28.15 16.47
C ILE A 8 -26.67 28.71 15.81
N GLN A 9 -26.20 29.87 16.26
CA GLN A 9 -24.99 30.50 15.72
C GLN A 9 -23.73 29.69 16.03
N PHE A 10 -23.65 29.07 17.19
CA PHE A 10 -22.55 28.16 17.57
C PHE A 10 -22.56 26.90 16.72
N VAL A 11 -23.70 26.26 16.48
CA VAL A 11 -23.83 25.06 15.64
C VAL A 11 -23.46 25.37 14.18
N LEU A 12 -23.91 26.50 13.64
CA LEU A 12 -23.54 26.92 12.28
C LEU A 12 -22.06 27.21 12.14
N SER A 13 -21.44 27.85 13.14
CA SER A 13 -19.97 28.05 13.17
C SER A 13 -19.20 26.72 13.20
N MET A 14 -19.64 25.77 14.02
CA MET A 14 -19.02 24.43 14.10
C MET A 14 -19.17 23.64 12.79
N GLN A 15 -20.32 23.75 12.11
CA GLN A 15 -20.50 23.11 10.80
C GLN A 15 -19.57 23.71 9.74
N HIS A 16 -19.45 25.04 9.72
CA HIS A 16 -18.55 25.73 8.79
C HIS A 16 -17.08 25.34 9.02
N ILE A 17 -16.63 25.26 10.28
CA ILE A 17 -15.28 24.79 10.63
C ILE A 17 -15.07 23.33 10.17
N LYS A 18 -16.07 22.48 10.38
CA LYS A 18 -16.05 21.08 9.96
C LYS A 18 -15.92 20.93 8.44
N GLU A 19 -16.66 21.74 7.68
CA GLU A 19 -16.57 21.74 6.21
C GLU A 19 -15.21 22.25 5.72
N GLN A 20 -14.69 23.32 6.28
CA GLN A 20 -13.36 23.82 5.93
C GLN A 20 -12.26 22.79 6.23
N LEU A 21 -12.31 22.16 7.39
CA LEU A 21 -11.36 21.10 7.76
C LEU A 21 -11.52 19.87 6.85
N ASN A 22 -12.74 19.54 6.42
CA ASN A 22 -12.95 18.45 5.46
C ASN A 22 -12.24 18.74 4.13
N ILE A 23 -12.35 19.95 3.62
CA ILE A 23 -11.66 20.36 2.39
C ILE A 23 -10.13 20.35 2.55
N ILE A 24 -9.62 20.65 3.74
CA ILE A 24 -8.17 20.65 4.00
C ILE A 24 -7.64 19.23 4.17
N ILE A 25 -8.38 18.36 4.87
CA ILE A 25 -7.90 17.01 5.27
C ILE A 25 -8.13 15.97 4.17
N PHE A 26 -9.21 16.10 3.39
CA PHE A 26 -9.57 15.14 2.33
C PHE A 26 -9.46 15.73 0.92
N GLY A 27 -9.37 17.08 0.78
CA GLY A 27 -9.30 17.75 -0.52
C GLY A 27 -7.85 18.01 -0.93
N THR A 28 -7.48 17.53 -2.13
CA THR A 28 -6.15 17.74 -2.71
C THR A 28 -6.03 19.01 -3.55
N ASP A 29 -7.14 19.75 -3.76
CA ASP A 29 -7.20 20.85 -4.73
C ASP A 29 -6.83 22.21 -4.13
N THR A 30 -6.90 22.34 -2.81
CA THR A 30 -6.61 23.62 -2.13
C THR A 30 -5.12 23.75 -1.76
N LYS A 31 -4.61 24.98 -1.75
CA LYS A 31 -3.24 25.26 -1.30
C LYS A 31 -3.00 24.82 0.15
N ALA A 32 -4.02 24.91 1.00
CA ALA A 32 -3.95 24.50 2.40
C ALA A 32 -3.90 22.96 2.53
N GLY A 33 -4.73 22.22 1.77
CA GLY A 33 -4.71 20.76 1.73
C GLY A 33 -3.36 20.24 1.25
N LYS A 34 -2.83 20.77 0.14
CA LYS A 34 -1.49 20.37 -0.36
C LYS A 34 -0.39 20.60 0.67
N ARG A 35 -0.43 21.70 1.44
CA ARG A 35 0.56 21.93 2.50
C ARG A 35 0.39 20.94 3.65
N PHE A 36 -0.83 20.66 4.04
CA PHE A 36 -1.14 19.66 5.07
C PHE A 36 -0.59 18.28 4.67
N ASP A 37 -0.86 17.85 3.44
CA ASP A 37 -0.38 16.59 2.90
C ASP A 37 1.16 16.52 2.86
N VAL A 38 1.83 17.57 2.42
CA VAL A 38 3.30 17.65 2.38
C VAL A 38 3.89 17.60 3.79
N VAL A 39 3.32 18.31 4.75
CA VAL A 39 3.78 18.27 6.14
C VAL A 39 3.59 16.87 6.73
N LEU A 40 2.43 16.27 6.51
CA LEU A 40 2.13 14.92 6.99
C LEU A 40 3.07 13.89 6.36
N LEU A 41 3.35 14.00 5.06
CA LEU A 41 4.31 13.16 4.34
C LEU A 41 5.70 13.23 4.97
N TRP A 42 6.21 14.43 5.25
CA TRP A 42 7.51 14.59 5.91
C TRP A 42 7.54 14.03 7.33
N LEU A 43 6.45 14.18 8.10
CA LEU A 43 6.32 13.58 9.43
C LEU A 43 6.34 12.05 9.37
N ILE A 44 5.68 11.45 8.37
CA ILE A 44 5.71 10.00 8.17
C ILE A 44 7.12 9.54 7.81
N ILE A 45 7.77 10.18 6.84
CA ILE A 45 9.15 9.85 6.43
C ILE A 45 10.07 9.96 7.64
N LEU A 46 10.00 11.06 8.39
CA LEU A 46 10.79 11.25 9.60
C LEU A 46 10.56 10.13 10.62
N SER A 47 9.29 9.75 10.85
CA SER A 47 8.96 8.69 11.80
C SER A 47 9.56 7.33 11.40
N VAL A 48 9.54 7.00 10.11
CA VAL A 48 10.13 5.76 9.59
C VAL A 48 11.66 5.80 9.75
N PHE A 49 12.30 6.92 9.41
CA PHE A 49 13.75 7.09 9.59
C PHE A 49 14.16 6.90 11.05
N ILE A 50 13.40 7.46 11.99
CA ILE A 50 13.67 7.32 13.43
C ILE A 50 13.60 5.87 13.86
N VAL A 51 12.58 5.11 13.41
CA VAL A 51 12.45 3.68 13.72
C VAL A 51 13.64 2.89 13.16
N ILE A 52 14.09 3.21 11.95
CA ILE A 52 15.27 2.56 11.32
C ILE A 52 16.51 2.82 12.15
N ILE A 53 16.78 4.08 12.53
CA ILE A 53 17.97 4.45 13.31
C ILE A 53 17.90 3.84 14.73
N GLU A 54 16.72 3.89 15.38
CA GLU A 54 16.50 3.27 16.69
C GLU A 54 16.75 1.75 16.68
N SER A 55 16.56 1.08 15.53
CA SER A 55 16.79 -0.36 15.40
C SER A 55 18.25 -0.77 15.48
N VAL A 56 19.19 0.18 15.26
CA VAL A 56 20.63 -0.08 15.38
C VAL A 56 21.01 -0.13 16.86
N PRO A 57 21.51 -1.28 17.40
CA PRO A 57 21.69 -1.47 18.84
C PRO A 57 22.61 -0.42 19.49
N GLU A 58 23.66 -0.03 18.79
CA GLU A 58 24.65 0.96 19.29
C GLU A 58 24.05 2.36 19.44
N ILE A 59 23.16 2.76 18.54
CA ILE A 59 22.56 4.09 18.51
C ILE A 59 21.28 4.10 19.36
N GLY A 60 20.43 3.10 19.19
CA GLY A 60 19.15 2.97 19.90
C GLY A 60 19.34 2.89 21.41
N GLY A 61 20.37 2.15 21.88
CA GLY A 61 20.69 2.07 23.30
C GLY A 61 21.20 3.40 23.87
N LYS A 62 22.10 4.09 23.14
CA LYS A 62 22.73 5.34 23.60
C LYS A 62 21.74 6.51 23.69
N TYR A 63 20.82 6.61 22.74
CA TYR A 63 19.87 7.72 22.63
C TYR A 63 18.42 7.33 22.89
N ALA A 64 18.19 6.24 23.66
CA ALA A 64 16.86 5.69 23.93
C ALA A 64 15.86 6.73 24.48
N VAL A 65 16.28 7.62 25.36
CA VAL A 65 15.44 8.67 25.93
C VAL A 65 14.99 9.66 24.86
N LEU A 66 15.91 10.06 23.98
CA LEU A 66 15.62 10.99 22.89
C LEU A 66 14.66 10.38 21.87
N PHE A 67 14.91 9.13 21.43
CA PHE A 67 14.03 8.42 20.52
C PHE A 67 12.64 8.25 21.09
N ASN A 68 12.53 7.88 22.36
CA ASN A 68 11.23 7.75 23.03
C ASN A 68 10.48 9.10 23.11
N ALA A 69 11.16 10.20 23.39
CA ALA A 69 10.56 11.54 23.40
C ALA A 69 10.03 11.94 22.01
N ILE A 70 10.82 11.76 20.95
CA ILE A 70 10.42 12.05 19.58
C ILE A 70 9.25 11.17 19.17
N GLU A 71 9.30 9.89 19.52
CA GLU A 71 8.23 8.95 19.23
C GLU A 71 6.90 9.36 19.87
N TRP A 72 6.91 9.84 21.11
CA TRP A 72 5.72 10.37 21.76
C TRP A 72 5.16 11.60 21.04
N VAL A 73 6.02 12.53 20.65
CA VAL A 73 5.60 13.73 19.90
C VAL A 73 4.92 13.30 18.58
N LEU A 74 5.53 12.40 17.82
CA LEU A 74 4.99 11.92 16.56
C LEU A 74 3.68 11.15 16.77
N THR A 75 3.59 10.30 17.81
CA THR A 75 2.37 9.56 18.12
C THR A 75 1.23 10.50 18.49
N ILE A 76 1.48 11.55 19.26
CA ILE A 76 0.47 12.56 19.60
C ILE A 76 0.01 13.31 18.34
N LEU A 77 0.92 13.70 17.46
CA LEU A 77 0.57 14.36 16.19
C LEU A 77 -0.30 13.46 15.30
N PHE A 78 0.06 12.19 15.13
CA PHE A 78 -0.75 11.24 14.37
C PHE A 78 -2.08 10.90 15.06
N SER A 79 -2.14 10.93 16.40
CA SER A 79 -3.40 10.76 17.14
C SER A 79 -4.34 11.93 16.88
N ILE A 80 -3.83 13.16 16.93
CA ILE A 80 -4.61 14.36 16.64
C ILE A 80 -5.11 14.31 15.19
N GLU A 81 -4.27 13.95 14.25
CA GLU A 81 -4.64 13.80 12.83
C GLU A 81 -5.75 12.77 12.65
N TYR A 82 -5.64 11.58 13.27
CA TYR A 82 -6.65 10.53 13.20
C TYR A 82 -7.99 10.97 13.82
N LEU A 83 -7.95 11.61 15.00
CA LEU A 83 -9.14 12.14 15.65
C LEU A 83 -9.82 13.23 14.83
N LEU A 84 -9.04 14.11 14.18
CA LEU A 84 -9.58 15.14 13.28
C LEU A 84 -10.26 14.49 12.07
N ARG A 85 -9.69 13.46 11.47
CA ARG A 85 -10.30 12.70 10.37
C ARG A 85 -11.63 12.07 10.79
N ILE A 86 -11.67 11.43 11.96
CA ILE A 86 -12.89 10.85 12.52
C ILE A 86 -13.96 11.92 12.75
N TRP A 87 -13.57 13.07 13.30
CA TRP A 87 -14.50 14.14 13.63
C TRP A 87 -15.11 14.82 12.40
N VAL A 88 -14.28 15.01 11.37
CA VAL A 88 -14.65 15.71 10.13
C VAL A 88 -15.49 14.82 9.22
N THR A 89 -15.26 13.52 9.21
CA THR A 89 -15.96 12.55 8.35
C THR A 89 -17.46 12.50 8.70
N THR A 90 -18.32 12.53 7.68
CA THR A 90 -19.78 12.39 7.85
C THR A 90 -20.20 10.97 8.18
N LYS A 91 -19.45 9.97 7.69
CA LYS A 91 -19.71 8.54 7.85
C LYS A 91 -18.61 7.88 8.68
N THR A 92 -18.52 8.23 9.95
CA THR A 92 -17.46 7.82 10.87
C THR A 92 -17.22 6.30 10.89
N LYS A 93 -18.28 5.49 10.93
CA LYS A 93 -18.14 4.02 10.96
C LYS A 93 -17.51 3.48 9.67
N GLU A 94 -17.93 4.01 8.51
CA GLU A 94 -17.37 3.60 7.22
C GLU A 94 -15.89 3.96 7.12
N TYR A 95 -15.48 5.12 7.65
CA TYR A 95 -14.07 5.52 7.67
C TYR A 95 -13.23 4.65 8.60
N VAL A 96 -13.66 4.45 9.86
CA VAL A 96 -12.89 3.68 10.86
C VAL A 96 -12.63 2.25 10.40
N PHE A 97 -13.61 1.60 9.74
CA PHE A 97 -13.45 0.25 9.19
C PHE A 97 -12.95 0.24 7.74
N SER A 98 -12.64 1.41 7.15
CA SER A 98 -11.98 1.46 5.85
C SER A 98 -10.51 1.05 5.96
N PHE A 99 -9.93 0.69 4.80
CA PHE A 99 -8.50 0.39 4.72
C PHE A 99 -7.63 1.53 5.29
N TRP A 100 -7.97 2.78 4.99
CA TRP A 100 -7.25 3.97 5.46
C TRP A 100 -7.42 4.21 6.96
N GLY A 101 -8.63 4.09 7.47
CA GLY A 101 -8.91 4.22 8.90
C GLY A 101 -8.18 3.17 9.75
N ILE A 102 -8.07 1.94 9.24
CA ILE A 102 -7.31 0.87 9.89
C ILE A 102 -5.81 1.19 9.91
N ILE A 103 -5.25 1.71 8.81
CA ILE A 103 -3.84 2.14 8.76
C ILE A 103 -3.57 3.26 9.77
N ASP A 104 -4.46 4.26 9.84
CA ASP A 104 -4.33 5.35 10.80
C ASP A 104 -4.36 4.84 12.24
N PHE A 105 -5.29 3.95 12.55
CA PHE A 105 -5.41 3.30 13.84
C PHE A 105 -4.15 2.48 14.20
N LEU A 106 -3.68 1.61 13.30
CA LEU A 106 -2.47 0.81 13.49
C LEU A 106 -1.21 1.67 13.64
N SER A 107 -1.20 2.88 13.11
CA SER A 107 -0.08 3.81 13.24
C SER A 107 0.09 4.35 14.66
N VAL A 108 -0.97 4.36 15.45
CA VAL A 108 -1.05 5.00 16.76
C VAL A 108 -1.11 3.98 17.90
N VAL A 109 -1.91 2.93 17.75
CA VAL A 109 -2.21 1.92 18.79
C VAL A 109 -0.98 1.24 19.40
N PRO A 110 0.05 0.83 18.65
CA PRO A 110 1.20 0.13 19.23
C PRO A 110 1.88 0.90 20.35
N THR A 111 1.95 2.23 20.23
CA THR A 111 2.59 3.07 21.27
C THR A 111 1.74 3.11 22.53
N TYR A 112 0.41 3.26 22.42
CA TYR A 112 -0.46 3.24 23.59
C TYR A 112 -0.57 1.85 24.23
N LEU A 113 -0.61 0.80 23.41
CA LEU A 113 -0.67 -0.57 23.89
C LEU A 113 0.61 -0.94 24.68
N SER A 114 1.76 -0.39 24.29
CA SER A 114 3.00 -0.59 25.03
C SER A 114 2.98 -0.03 26.46
N LEU A 115 2.13 0.98 26.74
CA LEU A 115 1.93 1.52 28.10
C LEU A 115 1.08 0.60 28.98
N LEU A 116 0.12 -0.11 28.37
CA LEU A 116 -0.78 -1.00 29.11
C LEU A 116 -0.10 -2.31 29.48
N LEU A 117 0.91 -2.72 28.70
CA LEU A 117 1.64 -3.96 28.89
C LEU A 117 2.90 -3.72 29.75
N VAL A 118 2.70 -3.44 31.02
CA VAL A 118 3.79 -3.27 32.01
C VAL A 118 4.09 -4.59 32.70
N GLY A 119 5.32 -5.09 32.59
CA GLY A 119 5.78 -6.30 33.27
C GLY A 119 6.85 -7.08 32.52
N VAL A 120 7.68 -7.82 33.24
CA VAL A 120 8.83 -8.57 32.67
C VAL A 120 8.41 -9.61 31.63
N HIS A 121 7.24 -10.22 31.81
CA HIS A 121 6.70 -11.23 30.88
C HIS A 121 6.29 -10.66 29.52
N TYR A 122 6.06 -9.35 29.41
CA TYR A 122 5.59 -8.70 28.19
C TYR A 122 6.69 -8.02 27.37
N LEU A 123 7.96 -8.08 27.81
CA LEU A 123 9.07 -7.37 27.15
C LEU A 123 9.22 -7.75 25.68
N VAL A 124 9.03 -9.02 25.32
CA VAL A 124 9.10 -9.49 23.93
C VAL A 124 7.94 -8.92 23.11
N ILE A 125 6.73 -8.93 23.68
CA ILE A 125 5.52 -8.39 23.04
C ILE A 125 5.67 -6.89 22.82
N VAL A 126 6.12 -6.14 23.82
CA VAL A 126 6.34 -4.69 23.73
C VAL A 126 7.38 -4.37 22.66
N ARG A 127 8.45 -5.18 22.54
CA ARG A 127 9.45 -5.04 21.48
C ARG A 127 8.83 -5.29 20.08
N SER A 128 8.00 -6.33 19.94
CA SER A 128 7.32 -6.65 18.69
C SER A 128 6.30 -5.56 18.30
N LEU A 129 5.54 -5.04 19.28
CA LEU A 129 4.63 -3.91 19.04
C LEU A 129 5.35 -2.66 18.57
N ARG A 130 6.58 -2.43 19.04
CA ARG A 130 7.41 -1.32 18.56
C ARG A 130 7.70 -1.43 17.06
N LEU A 131 7.94 -2.66 16.54
CA LEU A 131 8.17 -2.87 15.11
C LEU A 131 6.93 -2.56 14.25
N LEU A 132 5.71 -2.70 14.81
CA LEU A 132 4.48 -2.36 14.08
C LEU A 132 4.39 -0.87 13.72
N ARG A 133 5.18 -0.01 14.35
CA ARG A 133 5.25 1.42 14.01
C ARG A 133 5.68 1.65 12.56
N VAL A 134 6.41 0.70 11.94
CA VAL A 134 6.81 0.77 10.53
C VAL A 134 5.60 0.84 9.58
N PHE A 135 4.43 0.32 10.01
CA PHE A 135 3.21 0.42 9.19
C PHE A 135 2.72 1.85 8.95
N ARG A 136 3.28 2.85 9.69
CA ARG A 136 3.05 4.27 9.36
C ARG A 136 3.44 4.61 7.93
N ILE A 137 4.38 3.88 7.32
CA ILE A 137 4.77 4.06 5.92
C ILE A 137 3.58 3.86 4.97
N LEU A 138 2.61 3.01 5.33
CA LEU A 138 1.43 2.77 4.52
C LEU A 138 0.54 4.02 4.38
N LYS A 139 0.66 4.99 5.28
CA LYS A 139 -0.01 6.30 5.14
C LYS A 139 0.45 7.06 3.89
N LEU A 140 1.66 6.82 3.38
CA LEU A 140 2.18 7.46 2.17
C LEU A 140 1.30 7.17 0.94
N THR A 141 0.65 6.02 0.90
CA THR A 141 -0.19 5.62 -0.24
C THR A 141 -1.49 6.43 -0.35
N GLN A 142 -1.88 7.16 0.69
CA GLN A 142 -3.06 8.04 0.68
C GLN A 142 -2.86 9.28 -0.20
N PHE A 143 -1.61 9.67 -0.46
CA PHE A 143 -1.26 10.92 -1.15
C PHE A 143 -1.07 10.78 -2.65
N SER A 144 -1.28 9.60 -3.22
CA SER A 144 -1.05 9.34 -4.64
C SER A 144 -2.36 9.04 -5.36
N SER A 145 -2.79 9.96 -6.23
CA SER A 145 -3.88 9.73 -7.18
C SER A 145 -3.56 8.57 -8.14
N GLU A 146 -2.27 8.44 -8.52
CA GLU A 146 -1.79 7.35 -9.37
C GLU A 146 -1.93 5.99 -8.67
N ALA A 147 -1.81 5.94 -7.34
CA ALA A 147 -2.05 4.71 -6.59
C ALA A 147 -3.49 4.21 -6.76
N ALA A 148 -4.47 5.11 -6.84
CA ALA A 148 -5.87 4.75 -7.09
C ALA A 148 -6.06 4.20 -8.52
N VAL A 149 -5.41 4.79 -9.51
CA VAL A 149 -5.40 4.30 -10.90
C VAL A 149 -4.77 2.91 -10.98
N LEU A 150 -3.61 2.73 -10.35
CA LEU A 150 -2.93 1.44 -10.28
C LEU A 150 -3.79 0.39 -9.55
N ALA A 151 -4.39 0.73 -8.42
CA ALA A 151 -5.29 -0.17 -7.68
C ALA A 151 -6.49 -0.61 -8.53
N THR A 152 -7.06 0.32 -9.30
CA THR A 152 -8.17 0.03 -10.20
C THR A 152 -7.73 -0.91 -11.34
N ALA A 153 -6.59 -0.65 -11.96
CA ALA A 153 -6.02 -1.50 -13.01
C ALA A 153 -5.73 -2.92 -12.48
N LEU A 154 -5.13 -3.04 -11.29
CA LEU A 154 -4.88 -4.33 -10.64
C LEU A 154 -6.18 -5.07 -10.31
N LYS A 155 -7.21 -4.36 -9.81
CA LYS A 155 -8.52 -4.93 -9.52
C LYS A 155 -9.20 -5.46 -10.78
N GLN A 156 -9.12 -4.75 -11.88
CA GLN A 156 -9.66 -5.18 -13.18
C GLN A 156 -8.88 -6.38 -13.74
N SER A 157 -7.56 -6.43 -13.52
CA SER A 157 -6.68 -7.50 -13.99
C SER A 157 -6.63 -8.71 -13.05
N ARG A 158 -7.26 -8.66 -11.87
CA ARG A 158 -7.08 -9.67 -10.80
C ARG A 158 -7.24 -11.11 -11.25
N HIS A 159 -8.21 -11.38 -12.12
CA HIS A 159 -8.47 -12.74 -12.62
C HIS A 159 -7.33 -13.24 -13.52
N LYS A 160 -6.86 -12.39 -14.44
CA LYS A 160 -5.72 -12.70 -15.32
C LYS A 160 -4.44 -12.92 -14.50
N ILE A 161 -4.19 -12.05 -13.53
CA ILE A 161 -3.04 -12.14 -12.62
C ILE A 161 -3.12 -13.41 -11.77
N SER A 162 -4.29 -13.76 -11.23
CA SER A 162 -4.47 -14.98 -10.41
C SER A 162 -4.23 -16.27 -11.20
N VAL A 163 -4.73 -16.34 -12.42
CA VAL A 163 -4.48 -17.51 -13.31
C VAL A 163 -2.99 -17.62 -13.64
N PHE A 164 -2.38 -16.50 -13.96
CA PHE A 164 -0.94 -16.45 -14.23
C PHE A 164 -0.12 -16.86 -12.98
N LEU A 165 -0.45 -16.32 -11.80
CA LEU A 165 0.24 -16.66 -10.56
C LEU A 165 0.10 -18.16 -10.22
N LEU A 166 -1.09 -18.73 -10.44
CA LEU A 166 -1.30 -20.17 -10.28
C LEU A 166 -0.34 -20.98 -11.20
N PHE A 167 -0.20 -20.58 -12.46
CA PHE A 167 0.75 -21.21 -13.38
C PHE A 167 2.18 -21.13 -12.86
N VAL A 168 2.61 -19.96 -12.36
CA VAL A 168 3.96 -19.77 -11.79
C VAL A 168 4.16 -20.67 -10.57
N VAL A 169 3.19 -20.73 -9.67
CA VAL A 169 3.25 -21.61 -8.49
C VAL A 169 3.39 -23.06 -8.90
N LEU A 170 2.58 -23.54 -9.86
CA LEU A 170 2.69 -24.91 -10.37
C LEU A 170 4.06 -25.17 -11.00
N ALA A 171 4.57 -24.23 -11.80
CA ALA A 171 5.90 -24.36 -12.41
C ALA A 171 7.00 -24.48 -11.35
N VAL A 172 6.97 -23.67 -10.31
CA VAL A 172 7.90 -23.70 -9.18
C VAL A 172 7.85 -25.04 -8.45
N PHE A 173 6.66 -25.59 -8.19
CA PHE A 173 6.50 -26.89 -7.54
C PHE A 173 7.06 -28.03 -8.40
N VAL A 174 6.74 -28.05 -9.68
CA VAL A 174 7.22 -29.07 -10.61
C VAL A 174 8.74 -29.02 -10.72
N MET A 175 9.29 -27.84 -10.98
CA MET A 175 10.74 -27.69 -11.17
C MET A 175 11.51 -27.96 -9.86
N GLY A 176 11.00 -27.50 -8.70
CA GLY A 176 11.59 -27.79 -7.40
C GLY A 176 11.62 -29.30 -7.11
N THR A 177 10.53 -30.00 -7.38
CA THR A 177 10.46 -31.45 -7.19
C THR A 177 11.40 -32.20 -8.16
N MET A 178 11.48 -31.75 -9.41
CA MET A 178 12.44 -32.31 -10.38
C MET A 178 13.89 -32.14 -9.91
N MET A 179 14.23 -30.94 -9.41
CA MET A 179 15.57 -30.68 -8.90
C MET A 179 15.92 -31.52 -7.66
N TYR A 180 14.96 -31.74 -6.76
CA TYR A 180 15.12 -32.64 -5.62
C TYR A 180 15.47 -34.05 -6.06
N VAL A 181 14.80 -34.57 -7.11
CA VAL A 181 15.05 -35.93 -7.63
C VAL A 181 16.39 -36.02 -8.38
N VAL A 182 16.74 -34.99 -9.15
CA VAL A 182 17.92 -35.01 -10.04
C VAL A 182 19.20 -34.72 -9.28
N GLU A 183 19.22 -33.75 -8.39
CA GLU A 183 20.39 -33.33 -7.64
C GLU A 183 20.57 -34.10 -6.34
N GLY A 184 19.46 -34.31 -5.61
CA GLY A 184 19.46 -35.02 -4.35
C GLY A 184 20.15 -34.29 -3.18
N GLU A 185 20.16 -34.93 -2.02
CA GLU A 185 20.68 -34.37 -0.78
C GLU A 185 22.17 -34.04 -0.86
N THR A 186 22.96 -34.86 -1.56
CA THR A 186 24.41 -34.71 -1.68
C THR A 186 24.85 -33.42 -2.36
N ASN A 187 23.98 -32.84 -3.21
CA ASN A 187 24.25 -31.61 -3.92
C ASN A 187 23.55 -30.37 -3.31
N GLY A 188 22.94 -30.52 -2.12
CA GLY A 188 22.34 -29.43 -1.39
C GLY A 188 20.82 -29.34 -1.50
N PHE A 189 20.19 -30.20 -2.31
CA PHE A 189 18.72 -30.27 -2.44
C PHE A 189 18.16 -31.29 -1.45
N LYS A 190 18.23 -30.96 -0.14
CA LYS A 190 17.96 -31.90 0.96
C LYS A 190 16.48 -32.29 1.11
N SER A 191 15.59 -31.44 0.65
CA SER A 191 14.13 -31.66 0.75
C SER A 191 13.38 -30.98 -0.38
N ILE A 192 12.13 -31.43 -0.63
CA ILE A 192 11.26 -30.78 -1.62
C ILE A 192 11.00 -29.29 -1.28
N PRO A 193 10.70 -28.90 -0.04
CA PRO A 193 10.55 -27.48 0.30
C PRO A 193 11.78 -26.62 0.02
N GLU A 194 12.98 -27.15 0.29
CA GLU A 194 14.25 -26.46 0.02
C GLU A 194 14.52 -26.33 -1.49
N SER A 195 14.15 -27.34 -2.25
CA SER A 195 14.22 -27.33 -3.72
C SER A 195 13.21 -26.37 -4.34
N ILE A 196 12.02 -26.25 -3.76
CA ILE A 196 11.00 -25.25 -4.12
C ILE A 196 11.53 -23.85 -3.82
N TYR A 197 12.15 -23.63 -2.65
CA TYR A 197 12.80 -22.36 -2.33
C TYR A 197 13.84 -21.99 -3.40
N TRP A 198 14.72 -22.91 -3.78
CA TRP A 198 15.67 -22.68 -4.86
C TRP A 198 14.98 -22.31 -6.18
N SER A 199 13.88 -22.99 -6.52
CA SER A 199 13.09 -22.70 -7.72
C SER A 199 12.51 -21.30 -7.69
N ILE A 200 11.98 -20.84 -6.54
CA ILE A 200 11.48 -19.48 -6.37
C ILE A 200 12.60 -18.46 -6.56
N VAL A 201 13.74 -18.67 -5.89
CA VAL A 201 14.90 -17.78 -5.97
C VAL A 201 15.43 -17.67 -7.40
N THR A 202 15.41 -18.78 -8.14
CA THR A 202 15.88 -18.84 -9.53
C THR A 202 14.90 -18.17 -10.50
N ILE A 203 13.61 -18.50 -10.42
CA ILE A 203 12.59 -17.98 -11.35
C ILE A 203 12.33 -16.49 -11.16
N THR A 204 12.50 -15.99 -9.94
CA THR A 204 12.42 -14.57 -9.61
C THR A 204 13.70 -13.79 -9.94
N THR A 205 14.72 -14.46 -10.47
CA THR A 205 16.02 -13.88 -10.84
C THR A 205 16.83 -13.32 -9.66
N VAL A 206 16.52 -13.72 -8.42
CA VAL A 206 17.27 -13.28 -7.22
C VAL A 206 18.63 -13.94 -7.16
N GLY A 207 18.69 -15.28 -7.25
CA GLY A 207 19.93 -16.06 -7.39
C GLY A 207 20.90 -15.91 -6.22
N TYR A 208 20.50 -16.18 -4.98
CA TYR A 208 21.40 -16.09 -3.81
C TYR A 208 22.67 -16.95 -3.93
N GLY A 209 22.61 -18.07 -4.67
CA GLY A 209 23.75 -18.95 -4.86
C GLY A 209 24.06 -19.86 -3.67
N ASP A 210 23.21 -19.89 -2.68
CA ASP A 210 23.29 -20.77 -1.50
C ASP A 210 23.03 -22.24 -1.85
N ILE A 211 22.15 -22.48 -2.82
CA ILE A 211 21.88 -23.79 -3.43
C ILE A 211 22.05 -23.64 -4.94
N VAL A 212 22.88 -24.51 -5.54
CA VAL A 212 23.16 -24.50 -6.99
C VAL A 212 23.22 -25.90 -7.55
N PRO A 213 22.69 -26.19 -8.77
CA PRO A 213 22.78 -27.47 -9.41
C PRO A 213 24.23 -27.80 -9.76
N LYS A 214 24.66 -29.02 -9.48
CA LYS A 214 26.02 -29.54 -9.75
C LYS A 214 26.06 -30.54 -10.89
N THR A 215 24.98 -31.32 -11.06
CA THR A 215 24.90 -32.33 -12.12
C THR A 215 24.65 -31.67 -13.48
N PHE A 216 25.02 -32.38 -14.55
CA PHE A 216 24.76 -31.94 -15.92
C PHE A 216 23.24 -31.72 -16.16
N MET A 217 22.41 -32.69 -15.72
CA MET A 217 20.94 -32.60 -15.88
C MET A 217 20.33 -31.49 -15.05
N GLY A 218 20.79 -31.28 -13.83
CA GLY A 218 20.31 -30.17 -12.99
C GLY A 218 20.67 -28.81 -13.60
N LYS A 219 21.87 -28.64 -14.16
CA LYS A 219 22.27 -27.43 -14.88
C LYS A 219 21.41 -27.20 -16.13
N PHE A 220 21.10 -28.26 -16.87
CA PHE A 220 20.21 -28.15 -18.04
C PHE A 220 18.82 -27.72 -17.66
N ILE A 221 18.18 -28.34 -16.65
CA ILE A 221 16.87 -27.98 -16.13
C ILE A 221 16.87 -26.54 -15.63
N SER A 222 17.89 -26.15 -14.88
CA SER A 222 18.08 -24.79 -14.39
C SER A 222 18.14 -23.77 -15.52
N SER A 223 18.84 -24.06 -16.61
CA SER A 223 18.91 -23.17 -17.78
C SER A 223 17.55 -22.97 -18.45
N VAL A 224 16.78 -24.04 -18.60
CA VAL A 224 15.39 -23.95 -19.12
C VAL A 224 14.53 -23.11 -18.19
N MET A 225 14.63 -23.32 -16.88
CA MET A 225 13.89 -22.54 -15.88
C MET A 225 14.23 -21.06 -15.91
N MET A 226 15.48 -20.69 -16.09
CA MET A 226 15.92 -19.29 -16.20
C MET A 226 15.30 -18.59 -17.43
N ILE A 227 15.23 -19.28 -18.57
CA ILE A 227 14.58 -18.77 -19.78
C ILE A 227 13.07 -18.55 -19.56
N ILE A 228 12.41 -19.53 -18.93
CA ILE A 228 10.99 -19.43 -18.55
C ILE A 228 10.79 -18.28 -17.55
N GLY A 229 11.68 -18.13 -16.57
CA GLY A 229 11.63 -17.05 -15.57
C GLY A 229 11.64 -15.66 -16.19
N TYR A 230 12.46 -15.45 -17.23
CA TYR A 230 12.45 -14.19 -17.97
C TYR A 230 11.09 -13.89 -18.63
N ALA A 231 10.47 -14.88 -19.26
CA ALA A 231 9.15 -14.73 -19.85
C ALA A 231 8.05 -14.47 -18.79
N ILE A 232 8.19 -15.10 -17.62
CA ILE A 232 7.25 -14.95 -16.48
C ILE A 232 7.20 -13.50 -15.97
N ILE A 233 8.32 -12.77 -15.97
CA ILE A 233 8.33 -11.36 -15.52
C ILE A 233 7.64 -10.44 -16.53
N ALA A 234 7.76 -10.73 -17.82
CA ALA A 234 7.22 -9.89 -18.90
C ALA A 234 5.68 -9.90 -18.96
N ILE A 235 5.04 -11.03 -18.64
CA ILE A 235 3.59 -11.19 -18.79
C ILE A 235 2.77 -10.29 -17.85
N PRO A 236 3.00 -10.28 -16.51
CA PRO A 236 2.25 -9.37 -15.61
C PRO A 236 2.47 -7.91 -15.93
N THR A 237 3.71 -7.53 -16.29
CA THR A 237 4.04 -6.16 -16.67
C THR A 237 3.23 -5.73 -17.89
N GLY A 238 3.11 -6.58 -18.91
CA GLY A 238 2.30 -6.31 -20.10
C GLY A 238 0.81 -6.21 -19.78
N ILE A 239 0.27 -7.09 -18.92
CA ILE A 239 -1.13 -7.05 -18.50
C ILE A 239 -1.45 -5.73 -17.77
N VAL A 240 -0.63 -5.36 -16.78
CA VAL A 240 -0.84 -4.13 -15.98
C VAL A 240 -0.69 -2.89 -16.86
N SER A 241 0.34 -2.81 -17.71
CA SER A 241 0.53 -1.68 -18.62
C SER A 241 -0.64 -1.47 -19.58
N MET A 242 -1.21 -2.56 -20.09
CA MET A 242 -2.37 -2.51 -20.98
C MET A 242 -3.63 -2.00 -20.27
N GLU A 243 -3.89 -2.45 -19.03
CA GLU A 243 -5.04 -1.99 -18.25
C GLU A 243 -4.87 -0.55 -17.76
N MET A 244 -3.66 -0.13 -17.40
CA MET A 244 -3.37 1.27 -17.07
C MET A 244 -3.61 2.19 -18.28
N SER A 245 -3.20 1.78 -19.48
CA SER A 245 -3.45 2.54 -20.71
C SER A 245 -4.95 2.67 -21.00
N LYS A 246 -5.76 1.64 -20.72
CA LYS A 246 -7.22 1.70 -20.86
C LYS A 246 -7.84 2.63 -19.83
N ALA A 247 -7.46 2.50 -18.57
CA ALA A 247 -7.96 3.35 -17.49
C ALA A 247 -7.66 4.84 -17.73
N GLY A 248 -6.47 5.17 -18.27
CA GLY A 248 -6.11 6.53 -18.67
C GLY A 248 -6.96 7.07 -19.84
N LYS A 249 -7.35 6.21 -20.79
CA LYS A 249 -8.23 6.61 -21.90
C LYS A 249 -9.67 6.82 -21.44
N GLU A 250 -10.20 5.96 -20.57
CA GLU A 250 -11.56 6.10 -20.02
C GLU A 250 -11.73 7.38 -19.18
N SER A 251 -10.69 7.81 -18.46
CA SER A 251 -10.72 9.06 -17.68
C SER A 251 -10.74 10.31 -18.55
N ASN A 252 -10.29 10.24 -19.80
CA ASN A 252 -10.24 11.36 -20.75
C ASN A 252 -11.48 11.45 -21.66
N HIS A 253 -12.39 10.47 -21.61
CA HIS A 253 -13.61 10.56 -22.40
C HIS A 253 -14.59 11.59 -21.81
N LYS A 254 -14.88 12.64 -22.58
CA LYS A 254 -15.93 13.62 -22.28
C LYS A 254 -17.29 12.91 -22.31
N LYS A 255 -18.12 13.14 -21.33
CA LYS A 255 -19.53 12.68 -21.35
C LYS A 255 -20.42 13.79 -21.88
N CYS A 256 -21.40 13.43 -22.70
CA CYS A 256 -22.41 14.36 -23.14
C CYS A 256 -23.22 14.86 -21.93
N VAL A 257 -23.44 16.19 -21.86
CA VAL A 257 -24.20 16.82 -20.77
C VAL A 257 -25.68 16.41 -20.81
N GLY A 258 -26.23 16.21 -22.02
CA GLY A 258 -27.66 15.91 -22.20
C GLY A 258 -28.04 14.43 -22.06
N CYS A 259 -27.17 13.47 -22.42
CA CYS A 259 -27.52 12.04 -22.40
C CYS A 259 -26.49 11.12 -21.73
N THR A 260 -25.45 11.68 -21.13
CA THR A 260 -24.34 10.93 -20.46
C THR A 260 -23.56 9.96 -21.34
N GLU A 261 -23.80 9.94 -22.69
CA GLU A 261 -23.05 9.12 -23.64
C GLU A 261 -21.58 9.50 -23.67
N ILE A 262 -20.71 8.50 -23.84
CA ILE A 262 -19.26 8.69 -23.95
C ILE A 262 -18.95 9.28 -25.33
N LEU A 263 -18.36 10.46 -25.36
CA LEU A 263 -18.00 11.16 -26.59
C LEU A 263 -16.57 10.78 -27.03
N THR A 264 -16.37 10.65 -28.34
CA THR A 264 -15.02 10.56 -28.91
C THR A 264 -14.27 11.87 -28.73
N GLU A 265 -12.93 11.82 -28.60
CA GLU A 265 -12.08 13.00 -28.27
C GLU A 265 -12.33 14.23 -29.20
N ASN A 266 -12.72 14.01 -30.44
CA ASN A 266 -12.94 15.05 -31.43
C ASN A 266 -14.42 15.25 -31.80
N ALA A 267 -15.36 14.73 -31.01
CA ALA A 267 -16.78 14.87 -31.30
C ALA A 267 -17.23 16.33 -31.14
N GLN A 268 -17.72 16.93 -32.25
CA GLN A 268 -18.36 18.25 -32.23
C GLN A 268 -19.84 18.15 -31.80
N TYR A 269 -20.47 17.00 -32.05
CA TYR A 269 -21.86 16.70 -31.71
C TYR A 269 -21.98 15.32 -31.10
N CYS A 270 -22.91 15.12 -30.17
CA CYS A 270 -23.19 13.82 -29.60
C CYS A 270 -23.86 12.92 -30.63
N SER A 271 -23.35 11.71 -30.81
CA SER A 271 -23.89 10.71 -31.76
C SER A 271 -25.28 10.19 -31.35
N GLN A 272 -25.65 10.29 -30.08
CA GLN A 272 -26.94 9.77 -29.58
C GLN A 272 -28.03 10.85 -29.51
N CYS A 273 -27.74 12.05 -28.99
CA CYS A 273 -28.76 13.09 -28.81
C CYS A 273 -28.59 14.30 -29.73
N GLY A 274 -27.52 14.36 -30.53
CA GLY A 274 -27.26 15.47 -31.46
C GLY A 274 -26.83 16.77 -30.79
N GLU A 275 -26.66 16.82 -29.48
CA GLU A 275 -26.26 18.02 -28.74
C GLU A 275 -24.84 18.43 -29.06
N LYS A 276 -24.60 19.74 -29.20
CA LYS A 276 -23.26 20.28 -29.51
C LYS A 276 -22.34 20.16 -28.30
N VAL A 277 -21.22 19.52 -28.48
CA VAL A 277 -20.20 19.35 -27.43
C VAL A 277 -19.49 20.70 -27.26
N MET A 278 -19.65 21.34 -26.10
CA MET A 278 -18.86 22.51 -25.73
C MET A 278 -17.41 22.07 -25.47
N VAL A 279 -16.48 22.63 -26.20
CA VAL A 279 -15.04 22.38 -26.09
C VAL A 279 -14.50 23.03 -24.82
#